data_b8e2cab530075e07fe8420eb75cfc3eb
#
_entry.id   b8e2cab530075e07fe8420eb75cfc3eb
#
_cell.length_a   1.000
_cell.length_b   1.000
_cell.length_c   1.000
_cell.angle_alpha   90.00
_cell.angle_beta   90.00
_cell.angle_gamma   90.00
#
_symmetry.space_group_name_H-M   'P 1'
#
loop_
_entity.id
_entity.type
_entity.pdbx_description
1 polymer ?
#
loop_
_entity_poly.entity_id
_entity_poly.type
_entity_poly.pdbx_seq_one_letter_code
_entity_poly.pdbx_strand_id
1 'polypeptide(L)'
;VVYVVGGLYGNPFALSRLVQLFDAEPATRKLFILNGDFHWFDRDEATFAYIEHATAPFVRLRGNVETEIAAPGDDAGCGCAYPASVPDEDVDRSNVILGELKQVARATGCDQALGALPAVARVSCGGLHMAVTHGDDRSLAGWDFACDRLDDTWRDGLGNRMRTLGVSLIASSHTCLAVADARLHEGQLRAVVNNGSAGMANFRGDP
;
A
#
# COMPACT_ATOMS: atom_id res chain seq x y z
N VAL A 1 -1.70 15.38 12.39
CA VAL A 1 -2.27 14.04 12.17
C VAL A 1 -1.78 13.53 10.82
N VAL A 2 -1.49 12.23 10.73
CA VAL A 2 -1.10 11.55 9.48
C VAL A 2 -2.07 10.39 9.23
N TYR A 3 -2.73 10.42 8.09
CA TYR A 3 -3.54 9.33 7.58
C TYR A 3 -2.67 8.53 6.61
N VAL A 4 -2.43 7.26 6.90
CA VAL A 4 -1.82 6.32 5.97
C VAL A 4 -2.90 5.35 5.51
N VAL A 5 -3.20 5.38 4.24
CA VAL A 5 -4.30 4.61 3.64
C VAL A 5 -3.71 3.43 2.90
N GLY A 6 -4.15 2.23 3.24
CA GLY A 6 -3.81 1.00 2.52
C GLY A 6 -4.47 0.93 1.13
N GLY A 7 -4.28 -0.18 0.45
CA GLY A 7 -4.75 -0.37 -0.91
C GLY A 7 -6.21 0.08 -1.12
N LEU A 8 -6.40 1.06 -1.99
CA LEU A 8 -7.73 1.59 -2.33
C LEU A 8 -8.44 0.70 -3.37
N TYR A 9 -7.67 0.02 -4.19
CA TYR A 9 -8.12 -0.95 -5.20
C TYR A 9 -9.17 -0.40 -6.18
N GLY A 10 -9.07 0.89 -6.55
CA GLY A 10 -10.01 1.51 -7.48
C GLY A 10 -11.42 1.74 -6.92
N ASN A 11 -11.60 1.73 -5.60
CA ASN A 11 -12.91 1.85 -4.97
C ASN A 11 -13.27 3.34 -4.70
N PRO A 12 -14.15 3.97 -5.51
CA PRO A 12 -14.50 5.38 -5.36
C PRO A 12 -15.30 5.66 -4.09
N PHE A 13 -16.06 4.68 -3.58
CA PHE A 13 -16.85 4.86 -2.36
C PHE A 13 -15.95 4.88 -1.12
N ALA A 14 -14.95 3.99 -1.08
CA ALA A 14 -13.93 3.99 -0.03
C ALA A 14 -13.15 5.31 -0.04
N LEU A 15 -12.71 5.78 -1.22
CA LEU A 15 -12.03 7.07 -1.36
C LEU A 15 -12.88 8.22 -0.82
N SER A 16 -14.15 8.30 -1.26
CA SER A 16 -15.08 9.33 -0.78
C SER A 16 -15.21 9.33 0.74
N ARG A 17 -15.33 8.14 1.35
CA ARG A 17 -15.44 8.02 2.80
C ARG A 17 -14.16 8.45 3.53
N LEU A 18 -13.01 8.08 3.01
CA LEU A 18 -11.71 8.46 3.57
C LEU A 18 -11.47 9.96 3.50
N VAL A 19 -11.83 10.59 2.37
CA VAL A 19 -11.73 12.05 2.22
C VAL A 19 -12.65 12.76 3.20
N GLN A 20 -13.90 12.32 3.36
CA GLN A 20 -14.81 12.87 4.38
C GLN A 20 -14.23 12.80 5.81
N LEU A 21 -13.61 11.67 6.16
CA LEU A 21 -12.97 11.50 7.47
C LEU A 21 -11.77 12.45 7.63
N PHE A 22 -10.96 12.57 6.59
CA PHE A 22 -9.81 13.47 6.57
C PHE A 22 -10.22 14.94 6.65
N ASP A 23 -11.27 15.33 5.95
CA ASP A 23 -11.79 16.71 5.97
C ASP A 23 -12.39 17.07 7.34
N ALA A 24 -13.07 16.12 7.97
CA ALA A 24 -13.64 16.28 9.32
C ALA A 24 -12.58 16.28 10.45
N GLU A 25 -11.33 15.89 10.17
CA GLU A 25 -10.24 15.89 11.15
C GLU A 25 -9.94 17.32 11.58
N PRO A 26 -10.07 17.69 12.88
CA PRO A 26 -9.92 19.06 13.35
C PRO A 26 -8.47 19.54 13.44
N ALA A 27 -7.49 18.66 13.25
CA ALA A 27 -6.08 19.02 13.34
C ALA A 27 -5.72 20.07 12.28
N THR A 28 -5.02 21.12 12.68
CA THR A 28 -4.57 22.19 11.78
C THR A 28 -3.47 21.74 10.80
N ARG A 29 -2.71 20.70 11.16
CA ARG A 29 -1.68 20.08 10.32
C ARG A 29 -2.04 18.62 10.10
N LYS A 30 -2.43 18.30 8.90
CA LYS A 30 -2.82 16.95 8.51
C LYS A 30 -2.20 16.55 7.17
N LEU A 31 -1.86 15.28 7.04
CA LEU A 31 -1.25 14.67 5.86
C LEU A 31 -2.03 13.42 5.50
N PHE A 32 -2.33 13.23 4.21
CA PHE A 32 -2.97 12.04 3.67
C PHE A 32 -1.99 11.35 2.72
N ILE A 33 -1.70 10.09 2.96
CA ILE A 33 -0.78 9.27 2.18
C ILE A 33 -1.52 8.03 1.69
N LEU A 34 -1.60 7.86 0.38
CA LEU A 34 -2.02 6.61 -0.26
C LEU A 34 -0.80 5.71 -0.38
N ASN A 35 -0.85 4.54 0.26
CA ASN A 35 0.29 3.65 0.42
C ASN A 35 0.32 2.53 -0.64
N GLY A 36 0.20 2.91 -1.89
CA GLY A 36 0.23 1.98 -3.03
C GLY A 36 -1.08 1.23 -3.27
N ASP A 37 -1.16 0.59 -4.41
CA ASP A 37 -2.30 -0.22 -4.88
C ASP A 37 -3.63 0.54 -4.80
N PHE A 38 -3.63 1.79 -5.28
CA PHE A 38 -4.87 2.57 -5.32
C PHE A 38 -5.71 2.28 -6.58
N HIS A 39 -5.16 1.59 -7.59
CA HIS A 39 -5.88 1.00 -8.71
C HIS A 39 -6.01 -0.51 -8.52
N TRP A 40 -7.06 -1.13 -9.07
CA TRP A 40 -7.23 -2.58 -9.23
C TRP A 40 -8.56 -2.94 -9.92
N PHE A 41 -9.69 -2.54 -9.32
CA PHE A 41 -11.02 -2.87 -9.86
C PHE A 41 -11.57 -1.81 -10.80
N ASP A 42 -10.93 -0.69 -10.93
CA ASP A 42 -11.24 0.43 -11.83
C ASP A 42 -10.71 0.17 -13.26
N ARG A 43 -11.22 -0.90 -13.86
CA ARG A 43 -10.80 -1.40 -15.18
C ARG A 43 -11.47 -0.72 -16.36
N ASP A 44 -12.21 0.36 -16.15
CA ASP A 44 -12.76 1.23 -17.17
C ASP A 44 -12.13 2.62 -17.09
N GLU A 45 -11.99 3.28 -18.25
CA GLU A 45 -11.30 4.57 -18.36
C GLU A 45 -11.92 5.66 -17.48
N ALA A 46 -13.24 5.66 -17.30
CA ALA A 46 -13.93 6.70 -16.53
C ALA A 46 -13.65 6.58 -15.04
N THR A 47 -13.74 5.37 -14.48
CA THR A 47 -13.44 5.11 -13.06
C THR A 47 -11.95 5.30 -12.80
N PHE A 48 -11.07 4.80 -13.68
CA PHE A 48 -9.63 4.98 -13.58
C PHE A 48 -9.24 6.47 -13.55
N ALA A 49 -9.73 7.24 -14.51
CA ALA A 49 -9.48 8.68 -14.57
C ALA A 49 -10.05 9.43 -13.35
N TYR A 50 -11.18 8.98 -12.83
CA TYR A 50 -11.74 9.53 -11.59
C TYR A 50 -10.81 9.29 -10.40
N ILE A 51 -10.32 8.06 -10.20
CA ILE A 51 -9.38 7.71 -9.11
C ILE A 51 -8.09 8.52 -9.26
N GLU A 52 -7.51 8.59 -10.46
CA GLU A 52 -6.32 9.40 -10.73
C GLU A 52 -6.53 10.86 -10.34
N HIS A 53 -7.61 11.47 -10.80
CA HIS A 53 -7.91 12.86 -10.51
C HIS A 53 -8.18 13.12 -9.02
N ALA A 54 -8.99 12.26 -8.39
CA ALA A 54 -9.41 12.44 -7.01
C ALA A 54 -8.28 12.16 -6.00
N THR A 55 -7.29 11.35 -6.36
CA THR A 55 -6.11 11.07 -5.52
C THR A 55 -4.95 12.03 -5.73
N ALA A 56 -4.91 12.76 -6.85
CA ALA A 56 -3.83 13.68 -7.20
C ALA A 56 -3.48 14.74 -6.13
N PRO A 57 -4.42 15.29 -5.34
CA PRO A 57 -4.09 16.25 -4.28
C PRO A 57 -3.32 15.68 -3.09
N PHE A 58 -3.22 14.36 -2.97
CA PHE A 58 -2.63 13.68 -1.82
C PHE A 58 -1.22 13.17 -2.13
N VAL A 59 -0.49 12.79 -1.08
CA VAL A 59 0.77 12.07 -1.26
C VAL A 59 0.44 10.66 -1.73
N ARG A 60 0.97 10.28 -2.88
CA ARG A 60 0.81 8.95 -3.46
C ARG A 60 2.15 8.22 -3.47
N LEU A 61 2.15 7.00 -2.96
CA LEU A 61 3.25 6.06 -3.11
C LEU A 61 2.82 4.98 -4.09
N ARG A 62 3.76 4.45 -4.85
CA ARG A 62 3.46 3.29 -5.70
C ARG A 62 3.51 2.01 -4.88
N GLY A 63 2.59 1.09 -5.16
CA GLY A 63 2.67 -0.31 -4.82
C GLY A 63 3.21 -1.15 -5.98
N ASN A 64 3.03 -2.46 -5.88
CA ASN A 64 3.35 -3.35 -7.00
C ASN A 64 2.44 -3.10 -8.20
N VAL A 65 1.17 -2.77 -7.98
CA VAL A 65 0.20 -2.51 -9.07
C VAL A 65 0.67 -1.35 -9.93
N GLU A 66 0.94 -0.18 -9.36
CA GLU A 66 1.42 0.99 -10.11
C GLU A 66 2.78 0.74 -10.77
N THR A 67 3.63 -0.06 -10.14
CA THR A 67 4.93 -0.44 -10.69
C THR A 67 4.76 -1.32 -11.94
N GLU A 68 3.89 -2.32 -11.86
CA GLU A 68 3.65 -3.24 -12.98
C GLU A 68 2.84 -2.58 -14.10
N ILE A 69 1.90 -1.67 -13.79
CA ILE A 69 1.20 -0.87 -14.81
C ILE A 69 2.21 -0.12 -15.69
N ALA A 70 3.25 0.44 -15.09
CA ALA A 70 4.28 1.19 -15.80
C ALA A 70 5.34 0.32 -16.48
N ALA A 71 5.44 -0.95 -16.13
CA ALA A 71 6.43 -1.86 -16.71
C ALA A 71 6.17 -2.07 -18.21
N PRO A 72 7.24 -2.11 -19.05
CA PRO A 72 7.09 -2.37 -20.47
C PRO A 72 6.64 -3.83 -20.73
N GLY A 73 5.91 -4.02 -21.84
CA GLY A 73 5.41 -5.35 -22.23
C GLY A 73 4.10 -5.73 -21.57
N ASP A 74 3.51 -6.81 -22.06
CA ASP A 74 2.21 -7.31 -21.59
C ASP A 74 2.34 -8.63 -20.80
N ASP A 75 3.54 -9.19 -20.73
CA ASP A 75 3.81 -10.51 -20.16
C ASP A 75 4.09 -10.47 -18.63
N ALA A 76 4.07 -9.32 -18.01
CA ALA A 76 4.33 -9.19 -16.59
C ALA A 76 3.12 -9.64 -15.78
N GLY A 77 3.36 -10.45 -14.72
CA GLY A 77 2.37 -10.77 -13.72
C GLY A 77 2.02 -9.56 -12.85
N CYS A 78 1.11 -9.74 -11.90
CA CYS A 78 0.66 -8.66 -11.00
C CYS A 78 1.77 -8.09 -10.09
N GLY A 79 2.95 -8.67 -10.06
CA GLY A 79 4.03 -8.25 -9.16
C GLY A 79 3.75 -8.48 -7.67
N CYS A 80 2.71 -9.22 -7.34
CA CYS A 80 2.22 -9.40 -5.96
C CYS A 80 3.13 -10.27 -5.10
N ALA A 81 4.09 -10.98 -5.71
CA ALA A 81 5.03 -11.90 -5.04
C ALA A 81 4.33 -12.87 -4.08
N TYR A 82 3.18 -13.39 -4.49
CA TYR A 82 2.33 -14.25 -3.66
C TYR A 82 3.12 -15.41 -3.04
N PRO A 83 2.90 -15.72 -1.74
CA PRO A 83 3.45 -16.91 -1.14
C PRO A 83 2.84 -18.17 -1.77
N ALA A 84 3.56 -19.30 -1.70
CA ALA A 84 3.13 -20.57 -2.28
C ALA A 84 1.79 -21.12 -1.73
N SER A 85 1.26 -20.52 -0.68
CA SER A 85 -0.05 -20.84 -0.11
C SER A 85 -1.22 -20.22 -0.88
N VAL A 86 -0.97 -19.27 -1.78
CA VAL A 86 -2.02 -18.64 -2.62
C VAL A 86 -2.29 -19.57 -3.80
N PRO A 87 -3.58 -19.91 -4.06
CA PRO A 87 -3.94 -20.77 -5.19
C PRO A 87 -3.55 -20.15 -6.54
N ASP A 88 -3.13 -20.99 -7.48
CA ASP A 88 -2.76 -20.57 -8.85
C ASP A 88 -3.89 -19.80 -9.55
N GLU A 89 -5.15 -20.20 -9.32
CA GLU A 89 -6.34 -19.52 -9.86
C GLU A 89 -6.45 -18.05 -9.42
N ASP A 90 -6.00 -17.72 -8.20
CA ASP A 90 -6.00 -16.33 -7.70
C ASP A 90 -4.85 -15.55 -8.32
N VAL A 91 -3.71 -16.19 -8.54
CA VAL A 91 -2.58 -15.60 -9.25
C VAL A 91 -2.96 -15.30 -10.72
N ASP A 92 -3.57 -16.25 -11.41
CA ASP A 92 -4.03 -16.09 -12.80
C ASP A 92 -5.07 -14.96 -12.91
N ARG A 93 -6.02 -14.90 -12.00
CA ARG A 93 -7.02 -13.83 -11.95
C ARG A 93 -6.37 -12.46 -11.76
N SER A 94 -5.39 -12.38 -10.88
CA SER A 94 -4.63 -11.15 -10.62
C SER A 94 -3.87 -10.69 -11.86
N ASN A 95 -3.27 -11.61 -12.60
CA ASN A 95 -2.56 -11.30 -13.83
C ASN A 95 -3.50 -10.78 -14.93
N VAL A 96 -4.71 -11.34 -15.05
CA VAL A 96 -5.74 -10.85 -15.99
C VAL A 96 -6.14 -9.41 -15.63
N ILE A 97 -6.44 -9.15 -14.36
CA ILE A 97 -6.82 -7.80 -13.89
C ILE A 97 -5.71 -6.80 -14.22
N LEU A 98 -4.46 -7.13 -13.95
CA LEU A 98 -3.35 -6.23 -14.26
C LEU A 98 -3.22 -5.97 -15.75
N GLY A 99 -3.39 -6.98 -16.59
CA GLY A 99 -3.36 -6.82 -18.05
C GLY A 99 -4.41 -5.82 -18.55
N GLU A 100 -5.62 -5.85 -17.99
CA GLU A 100 -6.68 -4.88 -18.30
C GLU A 100 -6.32 -3.48 -17.80
N LEU A 101 -5.80 -3.34 -16.57
CA LEU A 101 -5.36 -2.06 -16.02
C LEU A 101 -4.24 -1.41 -16.84
N LYS A 102 -3.29 -2.21 -17.34
CA LYS A 102 -2.23 -1.70 -18.23
C LYS A 102 -2.80 -1.06 -19.48
N GLN A 103 -3.83 -1.69 -20.08
CA GLN A 103 -4.48 -1.14 -21.27
C GLN A 103 -5.19 0.18 -20.95
N VAL A 104 -5.94 0.25 -19.86
CA VAL A 104 -6.62 1.48 -19.42
C VAL A 104 -5.62 2.58 -19.09
N ALA A 105 -4.56 2.29 -18.34
CA ALA A 105 -3.54 3.27 -17.98
C ALA A 105 -2.81 3.84 -19.21
N ARG A 106 -2.51 3.01 -20.22
CA ARG A 106 -1.94 3.46 -21.49
C ARG A 106 -2.93 4.32 -22.29
N ALA A 107 -4.19 3.91 -22.35
CA ALA A 107 -5.24 4.68 -23.05
C ALA A 107 -5.43 6.07 -22.43
N THR A 108 -5.34 6.18 -21.11
CA THR A 108 -5.42 7.45 -20.37
C THR A 108 -4.08 8.21 -20.28
N GLY A 109 -2.96 7.60 -20.70
CA GLY A 109 -1.62 8.19 -20.66
C GLY A 109 -1.04 8.34 -19.25
N CYS A 110 -1.52 7.59 -18.27
CA CYS A 110 -1.10 7.70 -16.86
C CYS A 110 0.00 6.71 -16.47
N ASP A 111 0.27 5.68 -17.28
CA ASP A 111 1.17 4.57 -16.97
C ASP A 111 2.55 5.01 -16.48
N GLN A 112 3.22 5.89 -17.23
CA GLN A 112 4.57 6.37 -16.88
C GLN A 112 4.57 7.22 -15.60
N ALA A 113 3.51 8.02 -15.37
CA ALA A 113 3.39 8.84 -14.18
C ALA A 113 3.21 7.98 -12.92
N LEU A 114 2.48 6.88 -13.01
CA LEU A 114 2.29 5.91 -11.92
C LEU A 114 3.61 5.25 -11.54
N GLY A 115 4.41 4.79 -12.50
CA GLY A 115 5.73 4.23 -12.27
C GLY A 115 6.75 5.20 -11.68
N ALA A 116 6.56 6.50 -11.92
CA ALA A 116 7.44 7.56 -11.40
C ALA A 116 7.11 7.95 -9.94
N LEU A 117 6.03 7.46 -9.36
CA LEU A 117 5.67 7.71 -7.95
C LEU A 117 6.75 7.16 -7.01
N PRO A 118 7.03 7.84 -5.88
CA PRO A 118 7.96 7.31 -4.89
C PRO A 118 7.45 6.00 -4.29
N ALA A 119 8.38 5.08 -3.98
CA ALA A 119 8.05 3.80 -3.33
C ALA A 119 7.95 3.92 -1.80
N VAL A 120 8.58 4.94 -1.21
CA VAL A 120 8.69 5.11 0.24
C VAL A 120 8.54 6.59 0.60
N ALA A 121 7.83 6.88 1.67
CA ALA A 121 7.83 8.18 2.31
C ALA A 121 8.42 8.10 3.71
N ARG A 122 9.12 9.16 4.13
CA ARG A 122 9.57 9.36 5.53
C ARG A 122 8.80 10.51 6.13
N VAL A 123 8.19 10.27 7.27
CA VAL A 123 7.34 11.24 7.96
C VAL A 123 7.82 11.41 9.39
N SER A 124 7.89 12.66 9.85
CA SER A 124 8.13 12.96 11.25
C SER A 124 6.92 13.70 11.84
N CYS A 125 6.35 13.16 12.90
CA CYS A 125 5.16 13.70 13.54
C CYS A 125 5.24 13.51 15.05
N GLY A 126 5.24 14.62 15.81
CA GLY A 126 5.25 14.56 17.28
C GLY A 126 6.46 13.82 17.89
N GLY A 127 7.62 13.88 17.25
CA GLY A 127 8.82 13.13 17.68
C GLY A 127 8.86 11.67 17.18
N LEU A 128 7.80 11.17 16.56
CA LEU A 128 7.77 9.88 15.91
C LEU A 128 8.41 10.00 14.53
N HIS A 129 9.35 9.12 14.20
CA HIS A 129 9.92 8.96 12.87
C HIS A 129 9.37 7.69 12.24
N MET A 130 8.67 7.84 11.12
CA MET A 130 7.96 6.78 10.44
C MET A 130 8.46 6.62 9.01
N ALA A 131 8.62 5.37 8.57
CA ALA A 131 8.66 5.01 7.15
C ALA A 131 7.28 4.50 6.72
N VAL A 132 6.83 4.92 5.55
CA VAL A 132 5.63 4.39 4.89
C VAL A 132 6.09 3.69 3.62
N THR A 133 5.81 2.41 3.49
CA THR A 133 6.14 1.57 2.34
C THR A 133 4.97 0.66 2.02
N HIS A 134 4.81 0.27 0.76
CA HIS A 134 3.71 -0.63 0.38
C HIS A 134 3.91 -2.03 0.96
N GLY A 135 5.05 -2.67 0.68
CA GLY A 135 5.41 -4.01 1.14
C GLY A 135 6.09 -4.02 2.51
N ASP A 136 7.32 -4.50 2.57
CA ASP A 136 8.11 -4.54 3.80
C ASP A 136 9.38 -3.65 3.71
N ASP A 137 10.29 -3.79 4.65
CA ASP A 137 11.51 -2.98 4.71
C ASP A 137 12.59 -3.42 3.72
N ARG A 138 12.36 -4.48 2.95
CA ARG A 138 13.28 -5.05 1.96
C ARG A 138 12.73 -5.06 0.54
N SER A 139 11.40 -5.12 0.38
CA SER A 139 10.75 -5.30 -0.92
C SER A 139 9.44 -4.53 -1.01
N LEU A 140 9.18 -3.95 -2.19
CA LEU A 140 7.91 -3.26 -2.47
C LEU A 140 6.70 -4.20 -2.41
N ALA A 141 6.87 -5.47 -2.77
CA ALA A 141 5.86 -6.52 -2.67
C ALA A 141 6.25 -7.60 -1.65
N GLY A 142 6.95 -7.21 -0.59
CA GLY A 142 7.38 -8.15 0.45
C GLY A 142 6.28 -8.54 1.40
N TRP A 143 6.33 -9.79 1.87
CA TRP A 143 5.34 -10.40 2.76
C TRP A 143 5.81 -10.53 4.21
N ASP A 144 6.98 -9.98 4.56
CA ASP A 144 7.54 -10.10 5.91
C ASP A 144 6.69 -9.39 6.98
N PHE A 145 5.79 -8.46 6.58
CA PHE A 145 4.85 -7.79 7.48
C PHE A 145 3.43 -8.38 7.43
N ALA A 146 3.27 -9.60 6.93
CA ALA A 146 2.05 -10.36 7.10
C ALA A 146 1.85 -10.77 8.58
N CYS A 147 0.60 -10.92 9.01
CA CYS A 147 0.26 -11.19 10.41
C CYS A 147 0.85 -12.52 10.93
N ASP A 148 1.02 -13.50 10.06
CA ASP A 148 1.60 -14.82 10.36
C ASP A 148 3.13 -14.87 10.22
N ARG A 149 3.77 -13.82 9.70
CA ARG A 149 5.21 -13.73 9.44
C ARG A 149 5.93 -12.77 10.39
N LEU A 150 5.21 -11.85 10.99
CA LEU A 150 5.80 -10.71 11.70
C LEU A 150 6.68 -11.12 12.89
N ASP A 151 6.31 -12.20 13.59
CA ASP A 151 7.14 -12.76 14.67
C ASP A 151 8.51 -13.21 14.19
N ASP A 152 8.58 -13.90 13.06
CA ASP A 152 9.84 -14.36 12.47
C ASP A 152 10.65 -13.17 11.96
N THR A 153 10.00 -12.18 11.38
CA THR A 153 10.65 -10.96 10.92
C THR A 153 11.33 -10.18 12.05
N TRP A 154 10.70 -10.12 13.24
CA TRP A 154 11.33 -9.55 14.43
C TRP A 154 12.55 -10.36 14.89
N ARG A 155 12.46 -11.69 14.88
CA ARG A 155 13.61 -12.58 15.21
C ARG A 155 14.75 -12.42 14.20
N ASP A 156 14.42 -12.15 12.94
CA ASP A 156 15.37 -11.89 11.85
C ASP A 156 15.96 -10.46 11.87
N GLY A 157 15.87 -9.77 12.99
CA GLY A 157 16.57 -8.52 13.27
C GLY A 157 15.89 -7.25 12.74
N LEU A 158 14.57 -7.24 12.57
CA LEU A 158 13.81 -6.05 12.15
C LEU A 158 14.12 -4.82 13.02
N GLY A 159 14.22 -5.00 14.36
CA GLY A 159 14.55 -3.92 15.28
C GLY A 159 15.89 -3.23 14.96
N ASN A 160 16.91 -4.00 14.56
CA ASN A 160 18.20 -3.47 14.11
C ASN A 160 18.10 -2.71 12.80
N ARG A 161 17.31 -3.23 11.83
CA ARG A 161 17.08 -2.56 10.55
C ARG A 161 16.36 -1.23 10.76
N MET A 162 15.31 -1.20 11.59
CA MET A 162 14.60 0.03 11.94
C MET A 162 15.51 1.07 12.63
N ARG A 163 16.41 0.61 13.50
CA ARG A 163 17.40 1.48 14.13
C ARG A 163 18.35 2.09 13.08
N THR A 164 18.87 1.29 12.18
CA THR A 164 19.73 1.76 11.08
C THR A 164 19.01 2.76 10.16
N LEU A 165 17.75 2.53 9.88
CA LEU A 165 16.90 3.45 9.13
C LEU A 165 16.52 4.71 9.93
N GLY A 166 16.76 4.74 11.24
CA GLY A 166 16.38 5.87 12.10
C GLY A 166 14.87 6.05 12.22
N VAL A 167 14.09 4.95 12.19
CA VAL A 167 12.63 4.98 12.33
C VAL A 167 12.17 4.18 13.54
N SER A 168 11.09 4.62 14.15
CA SER A 168 10.42 3.92 15.25
C SER A 168 9.11 3.28 14.83
N LEU A 169 8.59 3.62 13.65
CA LEU A 169 7.39 3.03 13.08
C LEU A 169 7.60 2.74 11.58
N ILE A 170 7.13 1.58 11.13
CA ILE A 170 6.93 1.29 9.70
C ILE A 170 5.45 1.05 9.47
N ALA A 171 4.86 1.78 8.51
CA ALA A 171 3.50 1.56 8.04
C ALA A 171 3.54 0.86 6.68
N SER A 172 2.76 -0.21 6.56
CA SER A 172 2.69 -1.10 5.39
C SER A 172 1.23 -1.41 5.02
N SER A 173 0.98 -2.03 3.86
CA SER A 173 -0.38 -2.36 3.40
C SER A 173 -0.47 -3.61 2.52
N HIS A 174 0.58 -4.00 1.82
CA HIS A 174 0.60 -4.99 0.73
C HIS A 174 -0.14 -6.30 1.02
N THR A 175 -0.02 -6.83 2.24
CA THR A 175 -0.61 -8.14 2.56
C THR A 175 -2.11 -8.09 2.85
N CYS A 176 -2.73 -6.91 2.75
CA CYS A 176 -4.16 -6.63 2.86
C CYS A 176 -4.82 -6.97 4.22
N LEU A 177 -4.15 -7.66 5.11
CA LEU A 177 -4.64 -7.98 6.45
C LEU A 177 -4.04 -7.03 7.48
N ALA A 178 -4.90 -6.39 8.27
CA ALA A 178 -4.45 -5.44 9.28
C ALA A 178 -3.75 -6.16 10.44
N VAL A 179 -2.58 -5.64 10.81
CA VAL A 179 -1.84 -6.06 12.01
C VAL A 179 -1.07 -4.88 12.58
N ALA A 180 -0.98 -4.81 13.91
CA ALA A 180 -0.12 -3.87 14.60
C ALA A 180 0.67 -4.63 15.66
N ASP A 181 1.99 -4.52 15.60
CA ASP A 181 2.90 -5.13 16.57
C ASP A 181 3.95 -4.11 17.00
N ALA A 182 4.21 -4.04 18.31
CA ALA A 182 5.15 -3.11 18.89
C ALA A 182 6.03 -3.83 19.92
N ARG A 183 7.35 -3.65 19.80
CA ARG A 183 8.33 -4.30 20.65
C ARG A 183 9.39 -3.34 21.17
N LEU A 184 9.89 -3.64 22.37
CA LEU A 184 11.06 -2.96 22.87
C LEU A 184 12.32 -3.56 22.22
N HIS A 185 13.13 -2.70 21.61
CA HIS A 185 14.41 -3.04 21.05
C HIS A 185 15.47 -2.04 21.56
N GLU A 186 16.44 -2.51 22.30
CA GLU A 186 17.46 -1.66 22.97
C GLU A 186 16.87 -0.50 23.78
N GLY A 187 15.80 -0.78 24.52
CA GLY A 187 15.11 0.21 25.36
C GLY A 187 14.22 1.22 24.60
N GLN A 188 14.09 1.11 23.29
CA GLN A 188 13.23 1.96 22.47
C GLN A 188 12.06 1.17 21.91
N LEU A 189 10.86 1.75 21.96
CA LEU A 189 9.68 1.17 21.33
C LEU A 189 9.80 1.30 19.81
N ARG A 190 9.63 0.17 19.12
CA ARG A 190 9.54 0.10 17.66
C ARG A 190 8.26 -0.62 17.28
N ALA A 191 7.62 -0.19 16.22
CA ALA A 191 6.35 -0.74 15.80
C ALA A 191 6.28 -0.94 14.28
N VAL A 192 5.53 -1.97 13.88
CA VAL A 192 5.04 -2.17 12.52
C VAL A 192 3.52 -2.11 12.55
N VAL A 193 2.94 -1.37 11.63
CA VAL A 193 1.51 -1.34 11.39
C VAL A 193 1.28 -1.65 9.93
N ASN A 194 0.71 -2.81 9.66
CA ASN A 194 0.09 -3.09 8.37
C ASN A 194 -1.36 -2.67 8.47
N ASN A 195 -1.77 -1.65 7.73
CA ASN A 195 -3.12 -1.10 7.84
C ASN A 195 -4.14 -1.81 6.95
N GLY A 196 -3.72 -2.88 6.29
CA GLY A 196 -4.59 -3.69 5.45
C GLY A 196 -5.03 -2.95 4.19
N SER A 197 -6.26 -3.21 3.78
CA SER A 197 -6.87 -2.69 2.56
C SER A 197 -8.03 -1.76 2.91
N ALA A 198 -8.06 -0.59 2.30
CA ALA A 198 -9.12 0.39 2.50
C ALA A 198 -10.30 0.20 1.52
N GLY A 199 -10.03 -0.30 0.32
CA GLY A 199 -11.02 -0.38 -0.76
C GLY A 199 -11.54 -1.79 -1.05
N MET A 200 -11.00 -2.82 -0.40
CA MET A 200 -11.37 -4.21 -0.61
C MET A 200 -11.58 -4.90 0.73
N ALA A 201 -12.73 -5.55 0.92
CA ALA A 201 -12.92 -6.42 2.07
C ALA A 201 -12.01 -7.65 1.96
N ASN A 202 -11.26 -7.93 3.02
CA ASN A 202 -10.38 -9.10 3.08
C ASN A 202 -10.73 -10.00 4.29
N PHE A 203 -12.01 -10.25 4.48
CA PHE A 203 -12.54 -11.13 5.49
C PHE A 203 -13.71 -11.93 4.91
N ARG A 204 -13.97 -13.11 5.46
CA ARG A 204 -15.13 -13.94 5.12
C ARG A 204 -16.20 -13.74 6.19
N GLY A 205 -17.43 -13.46 5.77
CA GLY A 205 -18.59 -13.25 6.63
C GLY A 205 -19.21 -11.87 6.45
N ASP A 206 -20.37 -11.67 7.08
CA ASP A 206 -21.01 -10.35 7.13
C ASP A 206 -20.20 -9.42 8.04
N PRO A 207 -20.08 -8.14 7.69
CA PRO A 207 -19.37 -7.14 8.48
C PRO A 207 -20.05 -6.87 9.82
#